data_4a6eba8b2e5e57a068f9fcc131773a1e
#
_entry.id   4a6eba8b2e5e57a068f9fcc131773a1e
#
_cell.length_a   1.000
_cell.length_b   1.000
_cell.length_c   1.000
_cell.angle_alpha   90.00
_cell.angle_beta   90.00
_cell.angle_gamma   90.00
#
_symmetry.space_group_name_H-M   'P 1'
#
loop_
_entity.id
_entity.type
_entity.pdbx_description
1 polymer ?
#
loop_
_entity_poly.entity_id
_entity_poly.type
_entity_poly.pdbx_seq_one_letter_code
_entity_poly.pdbx_strand_id
1 'polypeptide(L)'
;MKICVLQPDYSTSQVDYQTYDPPRDLSRWLPEQEVVHIILNKLTTYRQLQELQYEGFDIFINLCEGYLEWEVPSLDVIHYLELLNLPYTGPTALLYDPPKTLMKYVAFCEQVKTPDHVLILPGDVPQEVTAGFTYPLFVKPAKAGDSLGINQQAKVNDADALTQQVQELRAQGYREILVETYIAGREMTVLVAADPDGKQVHSYQPVEYIFPEGYAFKTYSLKTSALHPDANQLCTDPKLSAALRQAAEKIFRLFNGTGYARMDFRVDAAGQIYFLEVNFTCSVFYTDGYEGSADYILQHDPGGQAGFLKLIIEEGIARHRRKQKKFVMKGNALAGYGIYANRPIGQGEIIFEGEGKAQRMITKRFVEKNWTADEQVTFSRYAYPLSTELFLLWDDNPAEWAP
;
A
#
# COMPACT_ATOMS: atom_id res chain seq x y z
N MET A 1 21.59 7.06 14.41
CA MET A 1 20.94 7.40 13.11
C MET A 1 20.26 8.76 13.26
N LYS A 2 20.23 9.51 12.18
CA LYS A 2 19.44 10.73 12.07
C LYS A 2 18.15 10.43 11.29
N ILE A 3 17.00 10.62 11.92
CA ILE A 3 15.68 10.16 11.43
C ILE A 3 14.79 11.38 11.22
N CYS A 4 14.17 11.47 10.05
CA CYS A 4 13.17 12.48 9.74
C CYS A 4 11.77 11.88 9.83
N VAL A 5 10.89 12.44 10.65
CA VAL A 5 9.48 12.06 10.73
C VAL A 5 8.65 13.07 9.94
N LEU A 6 8.02 12.63 8.87
CA LEU A 6 7.19 13.44 7.99
C LEU A 6 5.74 13.34 8.41
N GLN A 7 5.10 14.48 8.67
CA GLN A 7 3.69 14.58 9.06
C GLN A 7 2.97 15.64 8.21
N PRO A 8 1.66 15.49 7.99
CA PRO A 8 0.93 16.43 7.14
C PRO A 8 0.65 17.76 7.85
N ASP A 9 0.70 18.86 7.08
CA ASP A 9 0.18 20.17 7.48
C ASP A 9 -1.31 20.25 7.15
N TYR A 10 -2.12 20.38 8.16
CA TYR A 10 -3.58 20.52 8.03
C TYR A 10 -4.06 21.98 7.98
N SER A 11 -3.15 22.95 8.04
CA SER A 11 -3.49 24.38 8.10
C SER A 11 -4.22 24.90 6.86
N THR A 12 -4.06 24.22 5.71
CA THR A 12 -4.73 24.56 4.45
C THR A 12 -6.01 23.75 4.23
N SER A 13 -6.30 22.76 5.07
CA SER A 13 -7.49 21.92 4.95
C SER A 13 -8.74 22.65 5.48
N GLN A 14 -9.87 22.47 4.77
CA GLN A 14 -11.19 22.92 5.25
C GLN A 14 -11.76 22.00 6.32
N VAL A 15 -11.20 20.80 6.50
CA VAL A 15 -11.59 19.82 7.52
C VAL A 15 -10.63 19.93 8.69
N ASP A 16 -11.16 19.95 9.90
CA ASP A 16 -10.35 19.91 11.12
C ASP A 16 -9.78 18.50 11.37
N TYR A 17 -8.74 18.17 10.62
CA TYR A 17 -8.02 16.91 10.81
C TYR A 17 -7.18 16.88 12.08
N GLN A 18 -6.82 18.02 12.69
CA GLN A 18 -5.99 18.06 13.90
C GLN A 18 -6.68 17.38 15.08
N THR A 19 -8.02 17.39 15.09
CA THR A 19 -8.80 16.67 16.09
C THR A 19 -8.77 15.15 15.90
N TYR A 20 -8.51 14.65 14.69
CA TYR A 20 -8.52 13.22 14.35
C TYR A 20 -7.11 12.64 14.16
N ASP A 21 -6.17 13.46 13.72
CA ASP A 21 -4.78 13.10 13.46
C ASP A 21 -3.84 14.11 14.12
N PRO A 22 -3.73 14.06 15.45
CA PRO A 22 -2.82 14.94 16.18
C PRO A 22 -1.37 14.61 15.84
N PRO A 23 -0.44 15.59 15.93
CA PRO A 23 0.97 15.35 15.72
C PRO A 23 1.50 14.23 16.61
N ARG A 24 2.26 13.32 15.99
CA ARG A 24 2.82 12.13 16.64
C ARG A 24 4.30 12.35 16.95
N ASP A 25 4.69 12.22 18.22
CA ASP A 25 6.09 12.26 18.66
C ASP A 25 6.65 10.84 18.76
N LEU A 26 7.52 10.47 17.82
CA LEU A 26 8.16 9.16 17.78
C LEU A 26 9.47 9.09 18.58
N SER A 27 9.99 10.22 19.07
CA SER A 27 11.27 10.27 19.80
C SER A 27 11.23 9.42 21.08
N ARG A 28 10.04 9.28 21.70
CA ARG A 28 9.84 8.44 22.89
C ARG A 28 10.20 6.95 22.69
N TRP A 29 10.11 6.45 21.47
CA TRP A 29 10.46 5.06 21.13
C TRP A 29 11.86 4.93 20.52
N LEU A 30 12.55 6.06 20.28
CA LEU A 30 13.85 6.13 19.61
C LEU A 30 14.87 6.95 20.44
N PRO A 31 15.05 6.64 21.76
CA PRO A 31 15.81 7.51 22.67
C PRO A 31 17.30 7.64 22.32
N GLU A 32 17.85 6.72 21.54
CA GLU A 32 19.26 6.73 21.13
C GLU A 32 19.47 7.35 19.73
N GLN A 33 18.41 7.87 19.11
CA GLN A 33 18.43 8.41 17.74
C GLN A 33 18.21 9.93 17.76
N GLU A 34 18.77 10.60 16.77
CA GLU A 34 18.44 11.99 16.47
C GLU A 34 17.12 11.99 15.65
N VAL A 35 16.02 12.42 16.25
CA VAL A 35 14.69 12.43 15.61
C VAL A 35 14.26 13.87 15.35
N VAL A 36 14.00 14.18 14.09
CA VAL A 36 13.52 15.50 13.65
C VAL A 36 12.12 15.34 13.06
N HIS A 37 11.14 16.09 13.56
CA HIS A 37 9.77 16.08 13.07
C HIS A 37 9.56 17.26 12.11
N ILE A 38 9.11 16.96 10.89
CA ILE A 38 8.87 17.93 9.81
C ILE A 38 7.41 17.88 9.41
N ILE A 39 6.77 19.03 9.41
CA ILE A 39 5.42 19.21 8.92
C ILE A 39 5.49 19.60 7.44
N LEU A 40 4.91 18.75 6.58
CA LEU A 40 4.89 18.95 5.14
C LEU A 40 3.63 19.67 4.70
N ASN A 41 3.80 20.73 3.91
CA ASN A 41 2.67 21.43 3.28
C ASN A 41 2.48 20.91 1.84
N LYS A 42 1.23 20.61 1.47
CA LYS A 42 0.86 20.04 0.15
C LYS A 42 1.48 20.77 -1.04
N LEU A 43 1.48 22.10 -1.01
CA LEU A 43 1.96 22.91 -2.13
C LEU A 43 3.49 23.00 -2.22
N THR A 44 4.19 22.67 -1.16
CA THR A 44 5.66 22.79 -1.08
C THR A 44 6.36 21.47 -0.75
N THR A 45 5.64 20.36 -0.65
CA THR A 45 6.15 19.03 -0.28
C THR A 45 7.42 18.67 -1.06
N TYR A 46 7.43 18.81 -2.38
CA TYR A 46 8.60 18.48 -3.20
C TYR A 46 9.81 19.35 -2.86
N ARG A 47 9.62 20.67 -2.71
CA ARG A 47 10.70 21.59 -2.33
C ARG A 47 11.25 21.26 -0.95
N GLN A 48 10.37 21.04 0.04
CA GLN A 48 10.76 20.67 1.38
C GLN A 48 11.61 19.38 1.39
N LEU A 49 11.16 18.32 0.68
CA LEU A 49 11.92 17.08 0.56
C LEU A 49 13.23 17.25 -0.20
N GLN A 50 13.26 18.12 -1.23
CA GLN A 50 14.47 18.45 -1.97
C GLN A 50 15.53 19.17 -1.11
N GLU A 51 15.10 19.97 -0.17
CA GLU A 51 15.99 20.61 0.81
C GLU A 51 16.49 19.58 1.84
N LEU A 52 15.57 18.77 2.38
CA LEU A 52 15.87 17.77 3.41
C LEU A 52 16.82 16.65 2.94
N GLN A 53 16.91 16.36 1.63
CA GLN A 53 17.83 15.34 1.11
C GLN A 53 19.30 15.64 1.42
N TYR A 54 19.67 16.90 1.66
CA TYR A 54 21.05 17.32 1.96
C TYR A 54 21.35 17.39 3.46
N GLU A 55 20.35 17.17 4.33
CA GLU A 55 20.48 17.24 5.77
C GLU A 55 21.08 15.98 6.42
N GLY A 56 21.38 14.95 5.62
CA GLY A 56 22.03 13.72 6.06
C GLY A 56 21.15 12.79 6.89
N PHE A 57 19.85 12.73 6.62
CA PHE A 57 18.95 11.75 7.23
C PHE A 57 19.22 10.34 6.71
N ASP A 58 19.28 9.38 7.64
CA ASP A 58 19.42 7.96 7.32
C ASP A 58 18.11 7.35 6.81
N ILE A 59 16.96 7.90 7.20
CA ILE A 59 15.61 7.44 6.78
C ILE A 59 14.55 8.52 7.03
N PHE A 60 13.50 8.48 6.22
CA PHE A 60 12.28 9.27 6.35
C PHE A 60 11.12 8.37 6.80
N ILE A 61 10.57 8.61 7.99
CA ILE A 61 9.37 7.95 8.47
C ILE A 61 8.18 8.73 7.95
N ASN A 62 7.45 8.13 7.00
CA ASN A 62 6.31 8.78 6.37
C ASN A 62 5.02 8.46 7.14
N LEU A 63 4.41 9.47 7.75
CA LEU A 63 3.12 9.40 8.43
C LEU A 63 2.03 10.18 7.69
N CYS A 64 2.30 10.61 6.44
CA CYS A 64 1.32 11.29 5.61
C CYS A 64 0.39 10.29 4.95
N GLU A 65 -0.90 10.44 5.21
CA GLU A 65 -1.98 9.56 4.73
C GLU A 65 -3.01 10.40 3.98
N GLY A 66 -3.89 9.76 3.20
CA GLY A 66 -4.96 10.43 2.46
C GLY A 66 -4.88 10.20 0.95
N TYR A 67 -5.64 10.97 0.19
CA TYR A 67 -5.72 10.84 -1.27
C TYR A 67 -4.99 11.98 -1.98
N LEU A 68 -4.54 11.72 -3.20
CA LEU A 68 -3.78 12.71 -3.98
C LEU A 68 -4.56 14.01 -4.19
N GLU A 69 -5.87 13.91 -4.35
CA GLU A 69 -6.78 15.03 -4.57
C GLU A 69 -7.05 15.88 -3.34
N TRP A 70 -6.66 15.40 -2.16
CA TRP A 70 -6.86 16.15 -0.91
C TRP A 70 -5.85 17.29 -0.78
N GLU A 71 -6.23 18.30 -0.03
CA GLU A 71 -5.39 19.47 0.27
C GLU A 71 -4.23 19.19 1.24
N VAL A 72 -4.06 17.92 1.65
CA VAL A 72 -3.03 17.49 2.57
C VAL A 72 -1.99 16.61 1.88
N PRO A 73 -0.71 16.63 2.31
CA PRO A 73 0.31 15.71 1.81
C PRO A 73 -0.09 14.25 2.01
N SER A 74 0.07 13.43 0.99
CA SER A 74 -0.40 12.06 0.99
C SER A 74 0.44 11.18 0.04
N LEU A 75 -0.15 10.60 -1.00
CA LEU A 75 0.55 9.81 -2.03
C LEU A 75 1.69 10.60 -2.72
N ASP A 76 1.55 11.88 -2.89
CA ASP A 76 2.57 12.78 -3.44
C ASP A 76 3.88 12.73 -2.63
N VAL A 77 3.83 12.54 -1.32
CA VAL A 77 5.02 12.38 -0.48
C VAL A 77 5.84 11.17 -0.91
N ILE A 78 5.17 10.02 -1.12
CA ILE A 78 5.85 8.79 -1.56
C ILE A 78 6.44 8.99 -2.97
N HIS A 79 5.69 9.58 -3.89
CA HIS A 79 6.21 9.88 -5.24
C HIS A 79 7.48 10.73 -5.19
N TYR A 80 7.52 11.75 -4.32
CA TYR A 80 8.70 12.60 -4.20
C TYR A 80 9.87 11.90 -3.50
N LEU A 81 9.62 11.07 -2.48
CA LEU A 81 10.65 10.25 -1.84
C LEU A 81 11.27 9.26 -2.84
N GLU A 82 10.46 8.64 -3.68
CA GLU A 82 10.91 7.73 -4.74
C GLU A 82 11.68 8.49 -5.84
N LEU A 83 11.19 9.63 -6.31
CA LEU A 83 11.83 10.47 -7.31
C LEU A 83 13.21 10.97 -6.85
N LEU A 84 13.33 11.36 -5.58
CA LEU A 84 14.58 11.82 -4.97
C LEU A 84 15.48 10.66 -4.52
N ASN A 85 15.02 9.40 -4.71
CA ASN A 85 15.71 8.18 -4.27
C ASN A 85 16.11 8.23 -2.80
N LEU A 86 15.18 8.61 -1.92
CA LEU A 86 15.40 8.69 -0.48
C LEU A 86 14.91 7.40 0.23
N PRO A 87 15.56 6.95 1.31
CA PRO A 87 15.09 5.84 2.12
C PRO A 87 13.85 6.25 2.93
N TYR A 88 12.80 5.45 2.92
CA TYR A 88 11.54 5.78 3.61
C TYR A 88 10.80 4.55 4.11
N THR A 89 9.91 4.72 5.10
CA THR A 89 9.01 3.69 5.63
C THR A 89 7.67 3.68 4.90
N GLY A 90 6.98 2.54 4.91
CA GLY A 90 5.65 2.39 4.31
C GLY A 90 5.69 1.81 2.89
N PRO A 91 4.54 1.82 2.19
CA PRO A 91 4.38 1.20 0.88
C PRO A 91 5.08 2.01 -0.22
N THR A 92 5.28 1.36 -1.37
CA THR A 92 5.59 2.09 -2.61
C THR A 92 4.36 2.82 -3.13
N ALA A 93 4.56 3.80 -4.01
CA ALA A 93 3.45 4.54 -4.62
C ALA A 93 2.44 3.62 -5.35
N LEU A 94 2.92 2.52 -5.93
CA LEU A 94 2.08 1.51 -6.60
C LEU A 94 1.13 0.79 -5.62
N LEU A 95 1.54 0.60 -4.37
CA LEU A 95 0.78 -0.11 -3.35
C LEU A 95 -0.07 0.81 -2.47
N TYR A 96 -0.03 2.11 -2.71
CA TYR A 96 -0.67 3.08 -1.81
C TYR A 96 -2.16 2.82 -1.61
N ASP A 97 -2.91 2.72 -2.70
CA ASP A 97 -4.37 2.47 -2.69
C ASP A 97 -4.78 1.58 -3.88
N PRO A 98 -4.52 0.26 -3.81
CA PRO A 98 -4.91 -0.63 -4.89
C PRO A 98 -6.43 -0.74 -4.98
N PRO A 99 -7.00 -0.83 -6.20
CA PRO A 99 -8.45 -1.01 -6.38
C PRO A 99 -8.96 -2.25 -5.64
N LYS A 100 -10.15 -2.16 -5.01
CA LYS A 100 -10.76 -3.29 -4.27
C LYS A 100 -10.93 -4.54 -5.14
N THR A 101 -11.18 -4.38 -6.44
CA THR A 101 -11.24 -5.51 -7.40
C THR A 101 -9.89 -6.21 -7.56
N LEU A 102 -8.78 -5.47 -7.56
CA LEU A 102 -7.43 -6.05 -7.55
C LEU A 102 -7.14 -6.76 -6.23
N MET A 103 -7.54 -6.18 -5.09
CA MET A 103 -7.39 -6.82 -3.78
C MET A 103 -8.08 -8.20 -3.76
N LYS A 104 -9.29 -8.29 -4.30
CA LYS A 104 -10.06 -9.54 -4.37
C LYS A 104 -9.44 -10.55 -5.34
N TYR A 105 -8.91 -10.09 -6.46
CA TYR A 105 -8.19 -10.94 -7.40
C TYR A 105 -6.93 -11.55 -6.77
N VAL A 106 -6.16 -10.76 -6.05
CA VAL A 106 -4.98 -11.23 -5.30
C VAL A 106 -5.39 -12.27 -4.25
N ALA A 107 -6.46 -12.02 -3.48
CA ALA A 107 -6.96 -12.98 -2.52
C ALA A 107 -7.41 -14.29 -3.18
N PHE A 108 -8.09 -14.22 -4.33
CA PHE A 108 -8.48 -15.38 -5.12
C PHE A 108 -7.26 -16.22 -5.57
N CYS A 109 -6.19 -15.58 -6.05
CA CYS A 109 -4.97 -16.28 -6.45
C CYS A 109 -4.32 -17.05 -5.29
N GLU A 110 -4.45 -16.55 -4.06
CA GLU A 110 -3.96 -17.22 -2.83
C GLU A 110 -5.00 -18.13 -2.17
N GLN A 111 -6.13 -18.38 -2.84
CA GLN A 111 -7.23 -19.21 -2.34
C GLN A 111 -7.80 -18.70 -1.01
N VAL A 112 -7.72 -17.39 -0.77
CA VAL A 112 -8.38 -16.73 0.34
C VAL A 112 -9.76 -16.25 -0.13
N LYS A 113 -10.81 -16.70 0.55
CA LYS A 113 -12.18 -16.31 0.20
C LYS A 113 -12.40 -14.81 0.36
N THR A 114 -13.16 -14.25 -0.55
CA THR A 114 -13.72 -12.90 -0.47
C THR A 114 -15.24 -13.01 -0.59
N PRO A 115 -16.02 -12.01 -0.15
CA PRO A 115 -17.42 -11.95 -0.52
C PRO A 115 -17.60 -11.98 -2.04
N ASP A 116 -18.60 -12.71 -2.54
CA ASP A 116 -18.97 -12.62 -3.95
C ASP A 116 -19.31 -11.18 -4.27
N HIS A 117 -18.85 -10.69 -5.41
CA HIS A 117 -18.92 -9.27 -5.71
C HIS A 117 -19.12 -8.98 -7.18
N VAL A 118 -19.67 -7.80 -7.45
CA VAL A 118 -19.81 -7.25 -8.79
C VAL A 118 -19.60 -5.74 -8.75
N LEU A 119 -19.11 -5.18 -9.86
CA LEU A 119 -18.90 -3.76 -10.03
C LEU A 119 -20.05 -3.16 -10.84
N ILE A 120 -20.69 -2.13 -10.31
CA ILE A 120 -21.70 -1.32 -11.01
C ILE A 120 -21.00 -0.10 -11.60
N LEU A 121 -21.08 0.05 -12.91
CA LEU A 121 -20.51 1.14 -13.69
C LEU A 121 -21.57 2.23 -14.02
N PRO A 122 -21.15 3.41 -14.49
CA PRO A 122 -22.09 4.40 -14.99
C PRO A 122 -22.94 3.86 -16.14
N GLY A 123 -24.27 3.97 -16.00
CA GLY A 123 -25.22 3.44 -16.99
C GLY A 123 -25.81 2.08 -16.67
N ASP A 124 -25.18 1.31 -15.81
CA ASP A 124 -25.70 0.00 -15.39
C ASP A 124 -27.00 0.12 -14.59
N VAL A 125 -27.88 -0.85 -14.76
CA VAL A 125 -29.09 -1.06 -13.95
C VAL A 125 -28.71 -1.99 -12.79
N PRO A 126 -28.75 -1.52 -11.53
CA PRO A 126 -28.26 -2.29 -10.39
C PRO A 126 -28.84 -3.69 -10.27
N GLN A 127 -30.15 -3.84 -10.46
CA GLN A 127 -30.85 -5.13 -10.34
C GLN A 127 -30.43 -6.14 -11.41
N GLU A 128 -30.11 -5.69 -12.62
CA GLU A 128 -29.67 -6.57 -13.72
C GLU A 128 -28.26 -7.10 -13.42
N VAL A 129 -27.35 -6.22 -12.98
CA VAL A 129 -25.96 -6.56 -12.66
C VAL A 129 -25.89 -7.51 -11.45
N THR A 130 -26.80 -7.38 -10.50
CA THR A 130 -26.85 -8.21 -9.29
C THR A 130 -27.85 -9.37 -9.35
N ALA A 131 -28.40 -9.72 -10.52
CA ALA A 131 -29.47 -10.73 -10.67
C ALA A 131 -29.12 -12.12 -10.09
N GLY A 132 -27.84 -12.47 -9.98
CA GLY A 132 -27.39 -13.75 -9.40
C GLY A 132 -27.09 -13.70 -7.90
N PHE A 133 -27.27 -12.56 -7.23
CA PHE A 133 -26.91 -12.38 -5.83
C PHE A 133 -28.12 -12.62 -4.90
N THR A 134 -27.80 -13.07 -3.68
CA THR A 134 -28.78 -13.23 -2.61
C THR A 134 -28.59 -12.15 -1.55
N TYR A 135 -29.70 -11.49 -1.19
CA TYR A 135 -29.68 -10.48 -0.11
C TYR A 135 -29.46 -11.11 1.28
N PRO A 136 -28.86 -10.38 2.24
CA PRO A 136 -28.48 -8.98 2.15
C PRO A 136 -27.17 -8.76 1.38
N LEU A 137 -27.06 -7.60 0.69
CA LEU A 137 -25.87 -7.17 -0.01
C LEU A 137 -25.23 -5.98 0.72
N PHE A 138 -23.97 -5.72 0.42
CA PHE A 138 -23.20 -4.57 0.93
C PHE A 138 -22.74 -3.71 -0.23
N VAL A 139 -23.10 -2.42 -0.20
CA VAL A 139 -22.89 -1.47 -1.29
C VAL A 139 -21.92 -0.39 -0.83
N LYS A 140 -20.79 -0.24 -1.54
CA LYS A 140 -19.75 0.71 -1.18
C LYS A 140 -19.03 1.29 -2.42
N PRO A 141 -18.33 2.42 -2.32
CA PRO A 141 -17.46 2.88 -3.40
C PRO A 141 -16.38 1.83 -3.71
N ALA A 142 -16.09 1.62 -5.00
CA ALA A 142 -15.03 0.70 -5.43
C ALA A 142 -13.62 1.24 -5.10
N LYS A 143 -13.48 2.57 -5.10
CA LYS A 143 -12.25 3.30 -4.75
C LYS A 143 -12.60 4.30 -3.66
N ALA A 144 -12.37 3.96 -2.44
CA ALA A 144 -12.39 4.84 -1.28
C ALA A 144 -11.93 4.04 -0.06
N GLY A 145 -11.04 4.60 0.73
CA GLY A 145 -10.65 4.10 2.04
C GLY A 145 -11.48 4.77 3.15
N ASP A 146 -11.08 4.59 4.40
CA ASP A 146 -11.62 5.26 5.60
C ASP A 146 -13.13 5.21 5.78
N SER A 147 -13.77 4.16 5.25
CA SER A 147 -15.24 4.01 5.24
C SER A 147 -15.98 5.19 4.57
N LEU A 148 -15.30 5.98 3.72
CA LEU A 148 -15.95 7.03 2.94
C LEU A 148 -17.07 6.44 2.08
N GLY A 149 -18.25 7.07 2.11
CA GLY A 149 -19.45 6.59 1.44
C GLY A 149 -20.11 5.37 2.09
N ILE A 150 -19.64 4.92 3.26
CA ILE A 150 -20.27 3.82 4.02
C ILE A 150 -21.08 4.41 5.17
N ASN A 151 -22.39 4.28 5.07
CA ASN A 151 -23.37 4.64 6.09
C ASN A 151 -24.18 3.40 6.51
N GLN A 152 -25.18 3.53 7.37
CA GLN A 152 -26.03 2.43 7.82
C GLN A 152 -26.83 1.77 6.69
N GLN A 153 -27.11 2.52 5.62
CA GLN A 153 -27.81 2.06 4.43
C GLN A 153 -26.93 1.25 3.47
N ALA A 154 -25.61 1.17 3.72
CA ALA A 154 -24.69 0.37 2.90
C ALA A 154 -25.07 -1.14 2.87
N LYS A 155 -25.72 -1.66 3.91
CA LYS A 155 -26.32 -2.99 3.94
C LYS A 155 -27.74 -2.92 3.42
N VAL A 156 -27.99 -3.50 2.25
CA VAL A 156 -29.29 -3.51 1.56
C VAL A 156 -29.93 -4.88 1.63
N ASN A 157 -31.26 -4.92 1.86
CA ASN A 157 -31.98 -6.17 2.07
C ASN A 157 -32.88 -6.54 0.88
N ASP A 158 -33.04 -5.66 -0.09
CA ASP A 158 -33.88 -5.85 -1.28
C ASP A 158 -33.42 -4.98 -2.45
N ALA A 159 -34.07 -5.12 -3.59
CA ALA A 159 -33.72 -4.43 -4.83
C ALA A 159 -33.99 -2.92 -4.80
N ASP A 160 -34.97 -2.47 -4.03
CA ASP A 160 -35.31 -1.06 -3.92
C ASP A 160 -34.25 -0.34 -3.09
N ALA A 161 -33.86 -0.92 -1.94
CA ALA A 161 -32.77 -0.43 -1.11
C ALA A 161 -31.42 -0.41 -1.87
N LEU A 162 -31.14 -1.43 -2.68
CA LEU A 162 -29.96 -1.47 -3.56
C LEU A 162 -29.96 -0.28 -4.52
N THR A 163 -31.08 -0.05 -5.21
CA THR A 163 -31.20 1.05 -6.17
C THR A 163 -31.00 2.40 -5.50
N GLN A 164 -31.65 2.60 -4.36
CA GLN A 164 -31.54 3.84 -3.60
C GLN A 164 -30.07 4.11 -3.17
N GLN A 165 -29.40 3.11 -2.60
CA GLN A 165 -28.02 3.25 -2.15
C GLN A 165 -27.06 3.54 -3.30
N VAL A 166 -27.23 2.88 -4.46
CA VAL A 166 -26.43 3.16 -5.66
C VAL A 166 -26.65 4.58 -6.16
N GLN A 167 -27.91 5.06 -6.16
CA GLN A 167 -28.23 6.44 -6.56
C GLN A 167 -27.62 7.47 -5.61
N GLU A 168 -27.65 7.20 -4.30
CA GLU A 168 -27.05 8.08 -3.29
C GLU A 168 -25.53 8.19 -3.50
N LEU A 169 -24.81 7.08 -3.70
CA LEU A 169 -23.37 7.09 -3.97
C LEU A 169 -23.05 7.79 -5.30
N ARG A 170 -23.86 7.61 -6.34
CA ARG A 170 -23.72 8.33 -7.61
C ARG A 170 -23.92 9.85 -7.44
N ALA A 171 -24.88 10.27 -6.62
CA ALA A 171 -25.10 11.68 -6.30
C ALA A 171 -23.93 12.31 -5.52
N GLN A 172 -23.20 11.51 -4.74
CA GLN A 172 -21.96 11.91 -4.06
C GLN A 172 -20.74 11.92 -5.00
N GLY A 173 -20.90 11.55 -6.28
CA GLY A 173 -19.83 11.59 -7.28
C GLY A 173 -19.10 10.26 -7.50
N TYR A 174 -19.44 9.19 -6.78
CA TYR A 174 -18.82 7.88 -7.00
C TYR A 174 -19.29 7.25 -8.31
N ARG A 175 -18.35 6.97 -9.21
CA ARG A 175 -18.64 6.40 -10.54
C ARG A 175 -18.62 4.88 -10.56
N GLU A 176 -17.78 4.27 -9.77
CA GLU A 176 -17.62 2.82 -9.65
C GLU A 176 -18.09 2.38 -8.27
N ILE A 177 -19.11 1.54 -8.22
CA ILE A 177 -19.74 1.08 -6.98
C ILE A 177 -19.57 -0.43 -6.88
N LEU A 178 -18.99 -0.91 -5.79
CA LEU A 178 -18.81 -2.31 -5.51
C LEU A 178 -20.00 -2.83 -4.70
N VAL A 179 -20.64 -3.87 -5.19
CA VAL A 179 -21.70 -4.60 -4.48
C VAL A 179 -21.17 -5.97 -4.10
N GLU A 180 -21.31 -6.34 -2.84
CA GLU A 180 -20.82 -7.60 -2.29
C GLU A 180 -21.92 -8.35 -1.55
N THR A 181 -21.84 -9.68 -1.49
CA THR A 181 -22.61 -10.45 -0.51
C THR A 181 -22.24 -9.98 0.89
N TYR A 182 -23.22 -9.63 1.71
CA TYR A 182 -22.96 -9.24 3.09
C TYR A 182 -22.61 -10.47 3.94
N ILE A 183 -21.40 -10.51 4.48
CA ILE A 183 -20.98 -11.56 5.40
C ILE A 183 -21.35 -11.16 6.83
N ALA A 184 -22.35 -11.82 7.38
CA ALA A 184 -22.71 -11.64 8.78
C ALA A 184 -21.69 -12.33 9.70
N GLY A 185 -21.31 -11.68 10.80
CA GLY A 185 -20.39 -12.26 11.78
C GLY A 185 -19.39 -11.25 12.34
N ARG A 186 -18.26 -11.77 12.77
CA ARG A 186 -17.20 -11.01 13.47
C ARG A 186 -16.34 -10.23 12.47
N GLU A 187 -15.88 -9.06 12.83
CA GLU A 187 -14.90 -8.29 12.04
C GLU A 187 -13.55 -8.34 12.72
N MET A 188 -12.55 -8.79 11.97
CA MET A 188 -11.20 -9.01 12.44
C MET A 188 -10.22 -8.16 11.64
N THR A 189 -9.18 -7.68 12.28
CA THR A 189 -8.11 -6.96 11.60
C THR A 189 -6.72 -7.53 11.97
N VAL A 190 -5.82 -7.56 11.00
CA VAL A 190 -4.46 -8.09 11.11
C VAL A 190 -3.48 -7.07 10.58
N LEU A 191 -2.46 -6.76 11.36
CA LEU A 191 -1.31 -5.96 10.92
C LEU A 191 -0.22 -6.91 10.41
N VAL A 192 0.40 -6.56 9.29
CA VAL A 192 1.56 -7.26 8.72
C VAL A 192 2.65 -6.26 8.35
N ALA A 193 3.90 -6.69 8.39
CA ALA A 193 5.04 -5.88 7.97
C ALA A 193 6.05 -6.74 7.21
N ALA A 194 6.72 -6.15 6.23
CA ALA A 194 7.82 -6.80 5.53
C ALA A 194 9.06 -6.86 6.42
N ASP A 195 9.77 -7.98 6.36
CA ASP A 195 11.07 -8.11 7.01
C ASP A 195 12.18 -7.39 6.23
N PRO A 196 13.24 -6.94 6.91
CA PRO A 196 14.40 -6.32 6.26
C PRO A 196 15.07 -7.20 5.19
N ASP A 197 14.93 -8.52 5.26
CA ASP A 197 15.45 -9.45 4.23
C ASP A 197 14.65 -9.37 2.91
N GLY A 198 13.45 -8.77 2.91
CA GLY A 198 12.54 -8.66 1.78
C GLY A 198 11.89 -9.97 1.35
N LYS A 199 12.00 -11.03 2.14
CA LYS A 199 11.48 -12.38 1.84
C LYS A 199 10.42 -12.83 2.83
N GLN A 200 10.59 -12.48 4.09
CA GLN A 200 9.68 -12.85 5.16
C GLN A 200 8.68 -11.72 5.41
N VAL A 201 7.57 -12.10 6.01
CA VAL A 201 6.51 -11.19 6.43
C VAL A 201 6.22 -11.49 7.89
N HIS A 202 6.27 -10.47 8.71
CA HIS A 202 5.87 -10.52 10.10
C HIS A 202 4.38 -10.21 10.21
N SER A 203 3.61 -11.06 10.92
CA SER A 203 2.20 -10.84 11.16
C SER A 203 1.92 -10.77 12.65
N TYR A 204 1.15 -9.78 13.06
CA TYR A 204 0.78 -9.52 14.44
C TYR A 204 -0.49 -10.28 14.85
N GLN A 205 -0.75 -10.38 16.16
CA GLN A 205 -1.96 -11.00 16.68
C GLN A 205 -3.20 -10.22 16.21
N PRO A 206 -4.21 -10.91 15.64
CA PRO A 206 -5.43 -10.23 15.19
C PRO A 206 -6.21 -9.64 16.35
N VAL A 207 -6.88 -8.53 16.10
CA VAL A 207 -7.90 -8.00 17.01
C VAL A 207 -9.28 -8.05 16.34
N GLU A 208 -10.29 -8.25 17.16
CA GLU A 208 -11.70 -8.21 16.79
C GLU A 208 -12.26 -6.83 17.09
N TYR A 209 -13.02 -6.28 16.16
CA TYR A 209 -13.78 -5.07 16.41
C TYR A 209 -15.16 -5.42 16.95
N ILE A 210 -15.43 -5.00 18.19
CA ILE A 210 -16.73 -5.19 18.85
C ILE A 210 -17.62 -4.00 18.52
N PHE A 211 -18.67 -4.24 17.79
CA PHE A 211 -19.61 -3.18 17.41
C PHE A 211 -20.51 -2.80 18.59
N PRO A 212 -20.76 -1.48 18.77
CA PRO A 212 -21.79 -1.04 19.69
C PRO A 212 -23.17 -1.52 19.25
N GLU A 213 -24.13 -1.53 20.17
CA GLU A 213 -25.52 -1.92 19.89
C GLU A 213 -26.10 -1.13 18.69
N GLY A 214 -26.75 -1.84 17.77
CA GLY A 214 -27.32 -1.25 16.56
C GLY A 214 -26.36 -1.17 15.36
N TYR A 215 -25.07 -1.52 15.54
CA TYR A 215 -24.10 -1.55 14.46
C TYR A 215 -23.63 -2.97 14.17
N ALA A 216 -23.42 -3.27 12.90
CA ALA A 216 -22.92 -4.58 12.45
C ALA A 216 -21.70 -4.48 11.52
N PHE A 217 -21.22 -3.27 11.24
CA PHE A 217 -20.03 -2.95 10.44
C PHE A 217 -19.57 -1.52 10.70
N LYS A 218 -18.33 -1.21 10.34
CA LYS A 218 -17.75 0.13 10.50
C LYS A 218 -18.35 1.11 9.49
N THR A 219 -18.92 2.19 10.02
CA THR A 219 -19.39 3.34 9.22
C THR A 219 -18.41 4.50 9.38
N TYR A 220 -18.49 5.48 8.49
CA TYR A 220 -17.70 6.71 8.62
C TYR A 220 -17.94 7.40 9.97
N SER A 221 -19.19 7.48 10.41
CA SER A 221 -19.54 8.09 11.70
C SER A 221 -18.96 7.34 12.91
N LEU A 222 -18.84 6.01 12.86
CA LEU A 222 -18.21 5.24 13.93
C LEU A 222 -16.69 5.47 14.01
N LYS A 223 -16.03 5.68 12.87
CA LYS A 223 -14.58 5.98 12.84
C LYS A 223 -14.26 7.36 13.38
N THR A 224 -15.16 8.32 13.22
CA THR A 224 -14.98 9.73 13.64
C THR A 224 -15.64 10.04 14.99
N SER A 225 -16.32 9.08 15.61
CA SER A 225 -16.83 9.21 16.98
C SER A 225 -15.76 8.79 18.00
N ALA A 226 -15.95 9.14 19.26
CA ALA A 226 -15.06 8.74 20.34
C ALA A 226 -14.84 7.23 20.32
N LEU A 227 -13.60 6.79 20.06
CA LEU A 227 -13.21 5.39 20.06
C LEU A 227 -13.36 4.83 21.46
N HIS A 228 -14.14 3.77 21.61
CA HIS A 228 -14.26 3.09 22.89
C HIS A 228 -13.09 2.10 23.03
N PRO A 229 -12.27 2.16 24.10
CA PRO A 229 -11.11 1.28 24.28
C PRO A 229 -11.46 -0.20 24.15
N ASP A 230 -12.65 -0.61 24.62
CA ASP A 230 -13.11 -2.00 24.56
C ASP A 230 -13.62 -2.43 23.18
N ALA A 231 -13.63 -1.53 22.19
CA ALA A 231 -14.06 -1.85 20.83
C ALA A 231 -13.07 -2.76 20.08
N ASN A 232 -11.81 -2.83 20.53
CA ASN A 232 -10.78 -3.68 19.92
C ASN A 232 -10.33 -4.74 20.91
N GLN A 233 -10.71 -5.99 20.70
CA GLN A 233 -10.39 -7.11 21.58
C GLN A 233 -9.43 -8.09 20.91
N LEU A 234 -8.45 -8.61 21.67
CA LEU A 234 -7.53 -9.62 21.17
C LEU A 234 -8.28 -10.88 20.72
N CYS A 235 -7.94 -11.40 19.55
CA CYS A 235 -8.40 -12.71 19.11
C CYS A 235 -7.78 -13.81 19.98
N THR A 236 -8.59 -14.42 20.86
CA THR A 236 -8.13 -15.47 21.80
C THR A 236 -8.20 -16.89 21.23
N ASP A 237 -8.85 -17.10 20.07
CA ASP A 237 -8.88 -18.39 19.39
C ASP A 237 -7.58 -18.61 18.60
N PRO A 238 -6.70 -19.53 19.01
CA PRO A 238 -5.40 -19.73 18.37
C PRO A 238 -5.52 -20.26 16.93
N LYS A 239 -6.56 -21.03 16.61
CA LYS A 239 -6.77 -21.56 15.25
C LYS A 239 -7.21 -20.45 14.31
N LEU A 240 -8.16 -19.64 14.73
CA LEU A 240 -8.62 -18.50 13.97
C LEU A 240 -7.50 -17.47 13.78
N SER A 241 -6.77 -17.16 14.86
CA SER A 241 -5.62 -16.26 14.81
C SER A 241 -4.58 -16.72 13.78
N ALA A 242 -4.19 -18.02 13.83
CA ALA A 242 -3.23 -18.56 12.87
C ALA A 242 -3.73 -18.50 11.43
N ALA A 243 -5.02 -18.81 11.18
CA ALA A 243 -5.62 -18.78 9.86
C ALA A 243 -5.67 -17.35 9.28
N LEU A 244 -6.07 -16.36 10.10
CA LEU A 244 -6.10 -14.95 9.70
C LEU A 244 -4.71 -14.42 9.37
N ARG A 245 -3.71 -14.71 10.21
CA ARG A 245 -2.33 -14.31 10.00
C ARG A 245 -1.76 -14.92 8.71
N GLN A 246 -1.97 -16.23 8.51
CA GLN A 246 -1.54 -16.90 7.28
C GLN A 246 -2.18 -16.30 6.03
N ALA A 247 -3.48 -16.00 6.07
CA ALA A 247 -4.17 -15.36 4.96
C ALA A 247 -3.60 -13.97 4.66
N ALA A 248 -3.37 -13.16 5.70
CA ALA A 248 -2.81 -11.83 5.57
C ALA A 248 -1.37 -11.86 4.99
N GLU A 249 -0.52 -12.77 5.47
CA GLU A 249 0.84 -12.94 4.95
C GLU A 249 0.86 -13.34 3.47
N LYS A 250 -0.01 -14.28 3.05
CA LYS A 250 -0.13 -14.70 1.65
C LYS A 250 -0.51 -13.54 0.74
N ILE A 251 -1.55 -12.80 1.12
CA ILE A 251 -2.02 -11.63 0.37
C ILE A 251 -0.92 -10.58 0.27
N PHE A 252 -0.25 -10.26 1.40
CA PHE A 252 0.82 -9.27 1.41
C PHE A 252 1.99 -9.66 0.49
N ARG A 253 2.42 -10.93 0.52
CA ARG A 253 3.48 -11.43 -0.37
C ARG A 253 3.10 -11.35 -1.85
N LEU A 254 1.86 -11.71 -2.21
CA LEU A 254 1.45 -11.68 -3.62
C LEU A 254 1.30 -10.26 -4.15
N PHE A 255 1.00 -9.28 -3.29
CA PHE A 255 1.11 -7.87 -3.63
C PHE A 255 2.56 -7.40 -3.81
N ASN A 256 3.57 -8.24 -3.53
CA ASN A 256 4.95 -7.81 -3.36
C ASN A 256 5.04 -6.66 -2.34
N GLY A 257 4.35 -6.83 -1.23
CA GLY A 257 4.15 -5.83 -0.19
C GLY A 257 5.45 -5.31 0.40
N THR A 258 5.53 -4.00 0.59
CA THR A 258 6.66 -3.30 1.22
C THR A 258 6.15 -2.50 2.41
N GLY A 259 7.04 -2.23 3.37
CA GLY A 259 6.66 -1.54 4.58
C GLY A 259 5.69 -2.39 5.41
N TYR A 260 4.47 -1.94 5.55
CA TYR A 260 3.44 -2.61 6.35
C TYR A 260 2.04 -2.40 5.77
N ALA A 261 1.08 -3.21 6.24
CA ALA A 261 -0.32 -3.07 5.88
C ALA A 261 -1.23 -3.62 6.99
N ARG A 262 -2.43 -3.09 7.08
CA ARG A 262 -3.52 -3.66 7.88
C ARG A 262 -4.54 -4.29 6.94
N MET A 263 -4.99 -5.49 7.28
CA MET A 263 -5.97 -6.25 6.52
C MET A 263 -7.20 -6.53 7.33
N ASP A 264 -8.35 -6.27 6.75
CA ASP A 264 -9.63 -6.43 7.39
C ASP A 264 -10.35 -7.67 6.85
N PHE A 265 -10.95 -8.46 7.75
CA PHE A 265 -11.60 -9.73 7.47
C PHE A 265 -12.97 -9.81 8.13
N ARG A 266 -13.88 -10.60 7.52
CA ARG A 266 -15.08 -11.09 8.20
C ARG A 266 -14.94 -12.58 8.49
N VAL A 267 -15.51 -12.99 9.62
CA VAL A 267 -15.59 -14.40 10.03
C VAL A 267 -17.05 -14.73 10.28
N ASP A 268 -17.59 -15.64 9.49
CA ASP A 268 -18.99 -16.05 9.60
C ASP A 268 -19.23 -16.99 10.80
N ALA A 269 -20.49 -17.37 11.03
CA ALA A 269 -20.87 -18.24 12.13
C ALA A 269 -20.29 -19.68 12.02
N ALA A 270 -19.86 -20.09 10.82
CA ALA A 270 -19.17 -21.36 10.60
C ALA A 270 -17.65 -21.26 10.80
N GLY A 271 -17.13 -20.08 11.13
CA GLY A 271 -15.70 -19.83 11.29
C GLY A 271 -14.95 -19.63 9.97
N GLN A 272 -15.66 -19.46 8.85
CA GLN A 272 -15.06 -19.21 7.56
C GLN A 272 -14.59 -17.74 7.49
N ILE A 273 -13.33 -17.55 7.11
CA ILE A 273 -12.72 -16.23 6.92
C ILE A 273 -13.01 -15.72 5.51
N TYR A 274 -13.32 -14.42 5.43
CA TYR A 274 -13.49 -13.67 4.18
C TYR A 274 -12.64 -12.40 4.24
N PHE A 275 -11.71 -12.25 3.33
CA PHE A 275 -10.91 -11.03 3.19
C PHE A 275 -11.76 -9.91 2.60
N LEU A 276 -11.71 -8.73 3.21
CA LEU A 276 -12.43 -7.55 2.77
C LEU A 276 -11.54 -6.59 1.98
N GLU A 277 -10.48 -6.09 2.62
CA GLU A 277 -9.57 -5.09 2.04
C GLU A 277 -8.21 -5.08 2.72
N VAL A 278 -7.22 -4.48 2.06
CA VAL A 278 -5.89 -4.17 2.58
C VAL A 278 -5.66 -2.66 2.56
N ASN A 279 -5.12 -2.14 3.66
CA ASN A 279 -4.73 -0.75 3.84
C ASN A 279 -3.22 -0.68 4.04
N PHE A 280 -2.48 -0.33 2.98
CA PHE A 280 -1.01 -0.19 3.03
C PHE A 280 -0.54 1.09 3.73
N THR A 281 -1.44 2.04 3.93
CA THR A 281 -1.20 3.31 4.63
C THR A 281 -2.08 3.40 5.89
N CYS A 282 -2.16 2.30 6.65
CA CYS A 282 -2.96 2.34 7.88
C CYS A 282 -2.30 3.22 8.93
N SER A 283 -3.12 4.03 9.58
CA SER A 283 -2.73 4.92 10.67
C SER A 283 -2.13 4.14 11.84
N VAL A 284 -1.03 4.65 12.38
CA VAL A 284 -0.27 4.04 13.47
C VAL A 284 0.53 5.09 14.26
N PHE A 285 0.95 4.75 15.46
CA PHE A 285 1.74 5.57 16.38
C PHE A 285 0.96 6.73 17.02
N TYR A 286 -0.34 6.60 17.14
CA TYR A 286 -1.14 7.57 17.84
C TYR A 286 -0.85 7.60 19.35
N THR A 287 -1.13 8.73 19.96
CA THR A 287 -1.09 8.90 21.41
C THR A 287 -2.33 8.29 22.05
N ASP A 288 -2.25 8.05 23.35
CA ASP A 288 -3.36 7.50 24.15
C ASP A 288 -4.65 8.32 23.96
N GLY A 289 -5.74 7.64 23.64
CA GLY A 289 -7.04 8.23 23.34
C GLY A 289 -7.31 8.53 21.86
N TYR A 290 -6.31 8.34 20.99
CA TYR A 290 -6.42 8.51 19.54
C TYR A 290 -6.06 7.24 18.76
N GLU A 291 -5.86 6.13 19.46
CA GLU A 291 -5.34 4.89 18.88
C GLU A 291 -6.18 4.41 17.70
N GLY A 292 -5.49 4.10 16.60
CA GLY A 292 -6.05 3.38 15.48
C GLY A 292 -6.02 1.86 15.69
N SER A 293 -6.67 1.10 14.80
CA SER A 293 -6.70 -0.37 14.90
C SER A 293 -5.29 -1.00 14.90
N ALA A 294 -4.31 -0.39 14.23
CA ALA A 294 -2.93 -0.86 14.25
C ALA A 294 -2.29 -0.69 15.64
N ASP A 295 -2.57 0.42 16.32
CA ASP A 295 -2.03 0.65 17.66
C ASP A 295 -2.60 -0.36 18.66
N TYR A 296 -3.90 -0.68 18.60
CA TYR A 296 -4.50 -1.72 19.44
C TYR A 296 -3.89 -3.11 19.17
N ILE A 297 -3.56 -3.44 17.92
CA ILE A 297 -2.84 -4.68 17.61
C ILE A 297 -1.47 -4.68 18.29
N LEU A 298 -0.72 -3.58 18.18
CA LEU A 298 0.63 -3.45 18.71
C LEU A 298 0.68 -3.44 20.24
N GLN A 299 -0.36 -2.99 20.93
CA GLN A 299 -0.48 -3.09 22.40
C GLN A 299 -0.43 -4.53 22.91
N HIS A 300 -0.82 -5.50 22.06
CA HIS A 300 -0.78 -6.93 22.40
C HIS A 300 0.50 -7.64 21.93
N ASP A 301 1.41 -6.95 21.28
CA ASP A 301 2.71 -7.48 20.85
C ASP A 301 3.79 -7.19 21.89
N PRO A 302 4.65 -8.16 22.25
CA PRO A 302 5.74 -7.92 23.20
C PRO A 302 6.70 -6.80 22.82
N GLY A 303 6.91 -6.57 21.52
CA GLY A 303 7.72 -5.47 21.00
C GLY A 303 6.97 -4.12 20.99
N GLY A 304 5.66 -4.16 20.99
CA GLY A 304 4.79 -2.98 20.95
C GLY A 304 5.09 -2.06 19.76
N GLN A 305 4.73 -0.81 19.93
CA GLN A 305 4.99 0.24 18.92
C GLN A 305 6.50 0.46 18.70
N ALA A 306 7.32 0.33 19.73
CA ALA A 306 8.78 0.49 19.60
C ALA A 306 9.40 -0.60 18.72
N GLY A 307 9.03 -1.87 18.94
CA GLY A 307 9.51 -2.99 18.11
C GLY A 307 9.05 -2.87 16.66
N PHE A 308 7.79 -2.49 16.45
CA PHE A 308 7.25 -2.26 15.11
C PHE A 308 7.95 -1.10 14.40
N LEU A 309 8.17 0.01 15.08
CA LEU A 309 8.87 1.17 14.52
C LEU A 309 10.30 0.80 14.09
N LYS A 310 11.02 0.04 14.92
CA LYS A 310 12.34 -0.47 14.59
C LYS A 310 12.31 -1.34 13.34
N LEU A 311 11.37 -2.28 13.24
CA LEU A 311 11.22 -3.18 12.10
C LEU A 311 11.01 -2.42 10.79
N ILE A 312 10.09 -1.46 10.75
CA ILE A 312 9.80 -0.70 9.52
C ILE A 312 10.95 0.26 9.14
N ILE A 313 11.72 0.77 10.10
CA ILE A 313 12.95 1.53 9.84
C ILE A 313 13.98 0.63 9.18
N GLU A 314 14.26 -0.53 9.77
CA GLU A 314 15.24 -1.49 9.25
C GLU A 314 14.84 -1.98 7.85
N GLU A 315 13.53 -2.26 7.62
CA GLU A 315 13.00 -2.63 6.30
C GLU A 315 13.22 -1.51 5.28
N GLY A 316 12.83 -0.27 5.61
CA GLY A 316 12.97 0.86 4.70
C GLY A 316 14.42 1.11 4.28
N ILE A 317 15.38 1.05 5.20
CA ILE A 317 16.82 1.18 4.93
C ILE A 317 17.31 0.00 4.07
N ALA A 318 16.94 -1.23 4.43
CA ALA A 318 17.38 -2.43 3.70
C ALA A 318 16.79 -2.45 2.27
N ARG A 319 15.52 -2.10 2.12
CA ARG A 319 14.85 -1.96 0.82
C ARG A 319 15.54 -0.91 -0.05
N HIS A 320 15.84 0.26 0.50
CA HIS A 320 16.55 1.31 -0.22
C HIS A 320 17.93 0.83 -0.69
N ARG A 321 18.69 0.15 0.19
CA ARG A 321 20.00 -0.41 -0.16
C ARG A 321 19.91 -1.46 -1.28
N ARG A 322 18.86 -2.29 -1.30
CA ARG A 322 18.62 -3.28 -2.38
C ARG A 322 18.32 -2.60 -3.72
N LYS A 323 17.58 -1.48 -3.73
CA LYS A 323 17.27 -0.72 -4.95
C LYS A 323 18.46 0.07 -5.51
N GLN A 324 19.49 0.34 -4.71
CA GLN A 324 20.68 1.07 -5.17
C GLN A 324 21.47 0.22 -6.17
N LYS A 325 21.69 0.76 -7.37
CA LYS A 325 22.59 0.13 -8.35
C LYS A 325 23.98 -0.02 -7.73
N LYS A 326 24.54 -1.22 -7.81
CA LYS A 326 25.87 -1.55 -7.29
C LYS A 326 26.98 -1.12 -8.24
N PHE A 327 26.60 -0.58 -9.37
CA PHE A 327 27.49 -0.19 -10.46
C PHE A 327 27.09 1.15 -11.06
N VAL A 328 28.06 1.78 -11.71
CA VAL A 328 27.86 2.95 -12.56
C VAL A 328 28.44 2.65 -13.93
N MET A 329 27.82 3.19 -14.96
CA MET A 329 28.42 3.22 -16.29
C MET A 329 29.29 4.46 -16.43
N LYS A 330 30.53 4.27 -16.83
CA LYS A 330 31.46 5.35 -17.17
C LYS A 330 32.00 5.12 -18.57
N GLY A 331 31.95 6.14 -19.40
CA GLY A 331 32.51 6.13 -20.74
C GLY A 331 33.79 6.95 -20.85
N ASN A 332 34.66 6.56 -21.77
CA ASN A 332 35.74 7.38 -22.24
C ASN A 332 35.89 7.23 -23.78
N ALA A 333 36.56 8.22 -24.39
CA ALA A 333 36.71 8.28 -25.85
C ALA A 333 37.54 7.12 -26.44
N LEU A 334 38.36 6.43 -25.63
CA LEU A 334 39.24 5.36 -26.10
C LEU A 334 38.65 3.97 -25.98
N ALA A 335 37.89 3.69 -24.89
CA ALA A 335 37.44 2.35 -24.56
C ALA A 335 35.91 2.19 -24.62
N GLY A 336 35.16 3.25 -24.94
CA GLY A 336 33.70 3.25 -24.87
C GLY A 336 33.20 3.23 -23.43
N TYR A 337 32.02 2.63 -23.22
CA TYR A 337 31.40 2.54 -21.89
C TYR A 337 31.80 1.26 -21.17
N GLY A 338 32.11 1.40 -19.88
CA GLY A 338 32.39 0.29 -18.98
C GLY A 338 31.50 0.35 -17.73
N ILE A 339 31.31 -0.81 -17.12
CA ILE A 339 30.57 -0.95 -15.86
C ILE A 339 31.59 -0.98 -14.72
N TYR A 340 31.39 -0.12 -13.72
CA TYR A 340 32.29 0.02 -12.59
C TYR A 340 31.49 -0.13 -11.30
N ALA A 341 32.05 -0.83 -10.32
CA ALA A 341 31.47 -0.84 -8.96
C ALA A 341 31.42 0.58 -8.39
N ASN A 342 30.27 0.96 -7.85
CA ASN A 342 30.10 2.24 -7.16
C ASN A 342 30.23 2.11 -5.63
N ARG A 343 30.39 0.87 -5.13
CA ARG A 343 30.64 0.50 -3.73
C ARG A 343 31.40 -0.81 -3.65
N PRO A 344 31.99 -1.18 -2.49
CA PRO A 344 32.53 -2.51 -2.28
C PRO A 344 31.49 -3.59 -2.53
N ILE A 345 31.87 -4.63 -3.26
CA ILE A 345 31.02 -5.80 -3.57
C ILE A 345 31.64 -7.00 -2.87
N GLY A 346 30.87 -7.68 -2.04
CA GLY A 346 31.30 -8.88 -1.33
C GLY A 346 31.39 -10.10 -2.26
N GLN A 347 32.19 -11.09 -1.86
CA GLN A 347 32.26 -12.37 -2.59
C GLN A 347 30.92 -13.07 -2.56
N GLY A 348 30.38 -13.46 -3.73
CA GLY A 348 29.08 -14.11 -3.86
C GLY A 348 27.89 -13.13 -3.89
N GLU A 349 28.14 -11.83 -3.76
CA GLU A 349 27.09 -10.84 -3.87
C GLU A 349 26.61 -10.71 -5.32
N ILE A 350 25.30 -10.79 -5.55
CA ILE A 350 24.69 -10.64 -6.88
C ILE A 350 24.81 -9.18 -7.29
N ILE A 351 25.45 -8.89 -8.40
CA ILE A 351 25.63 -7.54 -8.95
C ILE A 351 24.44 -7.13 -9.80
N PHE A 352 23.88 -8.07 -10.56
CA PHE A 352 22.71 -7.90 -11.40
C PHE A 352 21.66 -8.91 -10.95
N GLU A 353 20.55 -8.48 -10.45
CA GLU A 353 19.35 -9.28 -10.41
C GLU A 353 18.63 -9.04 -11.74
N GLY A 354 18.10 -10.09 -12.37
CA GLY A 354 17.23 -9.94 -13.52
C GLY A 354 16.11 -8.99 -13.12
N GLU A 355 16.08 -7.80 -13.71
CA GLU A 355 15.05 -6.84 -13.42
C GLU A 355 13.70 -7.50 -13.76
N GLY A 356 12.72 -7.43 -12.86
CA GLY A 356 11.36 -7.96 -13.07
C GLY A 356 10.55 -7.19 -14.12
N LYS A 357 11.22 -6.38 -14.93
CA LYS A 357 10.62 -5.74 -16.10
C LYS A 357 10.38 -6.80 -17.17
N ALA A 358 9.18 -6.85 -17.69
CA ALA A 358 8.80 -7.75 -18.76
C ALA A 358 9.75 -7.53 -19.95
N GLN A 359 10.45 -8.61 -20.34
CA GLN A 359 11.28 -8.58 -21.51
C GLN A 359 10.38 -8.40 -22.73
N ARG A 360 10.65 -7.41 -23.54
CA ARG A 360 9.89 -7.16 -24.77
C ARG A 360 10.55 -7.88 -25.93
N MET A 361 9.75 -8.64 -26.69
CA MET A 361 10.19 -9.19 -27.96
C MET A 361 9.94 -8.17 -29.08
N ILE A 362 10.93 -7.93 -29.91
CA ILE A 362 10.85 -7.01 -31.03
C ILE A 362 11.45 -7.65 -32.30
N THR A 363 10.89 -7.31 -33.46
CA THR A 363 11.45 -7.76 -34.70
C THR A 363 12.48 -6.77 -35.25
N LYS A 364 13.54 -7.28 -35.88
CA LYS A 364 14.54 -6.47 -36.55
C LYS A 364 13.91 -5.50 -37.55
N ARG A 365 12.92 -5.95 -38.30
CA ARG A 365 12.19 -5.14 -39.27
C ARG A 365 11.46 -3.95 -38.61
N PHE A 366 10.92 -4.14 -37.43
CA PHE A 366 10.29 -3.03 -36.67
C PHE A 366 11.32 -1.98 -36.30
N VAL A 367 12.48 -2.40 -35.76
CA VAL A 367 13.58 -1.52 -35.39
C VAL A 367 14.09 -0.74 -36.60
N GLU A 368 14.38 -1.41 -37.72
CA GLU A 368 14.86 -0.78 -38.96
C GLU A 368 13.88 0.29 -39.50
N LYS A 369 12.59 0.07 -39.31
CA LYS A 369 11.56 0.98 -39.81
C LYS A 369 11.27 2.17 -38.90
N ASN A 370 11.37 2.01 -37.59
CA ASN A 370 10.83 2.96 -36.62
C ASN A 370 11.89 3.63 -35.74
N TRP A 371 13.12 3.13 -35.70
CA TRP A 371 14.16 3.62 -34.81
C TRP A 371 15.22 4.44 -35.58
N THR A 372 15.83 5.38 -34.90
CA THR A 372 16.91 6.21 -35.44
C THR A 372 18.18 5.35 -35.67
N ALA A 373 19.11 5.87 -36.47
CA ALA A 373 20.36 5.14 -36.77
C ALA A 373 21.17 4.84 -35.47
N ASP A 374 21.20 5.77 -34.51
CA ASP A 374 21.94 5.58 -33.25
C ASP A 374 21.27 4.52 -32.36
N GLU A 375 19.94 4.51 -32.31
CA GLU A 375 19.16 3.47 -31.60
C GLU A 375 19.34 2.09 -32.27
N GLN A 376 19.41 2.02 -33.59
CA GLN A 376 19.69 0.78 -34.33
C GLN A 376 21.11 0.24 -34.04
N VAL A 377 22.09 1.14 -33.90
CA VAL A 377 23.46 0.74 -33.49
C VAL A 377 23.42 0.17 -32.07
N THR A 378 22.73 0.84 -31.16
CA THR A 378 22.55 0.37 -29.78
C THR A 378 21.82 -0.99 -29.73
N PHE A 379 20.74 -1.14 -30.49
CA PHE A 379 20.02 -2.41 -30.67
C PHE A 379 20.95 -3.53 -31.13
N SER A 380 21.73 -3.31 -32.21
CA SER A 380 22.64 -4.33 -32.73
C SER A 380 23.71 -4.77 -31.75
N ARG A 381 24.04 -3.93 -30.77
CA ARG A 381 25.07 -4.19 -29.76
C ARG A 381 24.54 -4.90 -28.52
N TYR A 382 23.32 -4.59 -28.09
CA TYR A 382 22.80 -5.00 -26.79
C TYR A 382 21.54 -5.87 -26.81
N ALA A 383 20.80 -5.92 -27.94
CA ALA A 383 19.63 -6.78 -28.02
C ALA A 383 20.04 -8.27 -28.08
N TYR A 384 19.35 -9.10 -27.30
CA TYR A 384 19.61 -10.54 -27.28
C TYR A 384 18.89 -11.23 -28.44
N PRO A 385 19.61 -11.85 -29.41
CA PRO A 385 18.99 -12.52 -30.56
C PRO A 385 18.33 -13.83 -30.14
N LEU A 386 17.03 -13.96 -30.41
CA LEU A 386 16.30 -15.23 -30.34
C LEU A 386 16.31 -15.96 -31.69
N SER A 387 16.34 -15.18 -32.76
CA SER A 387 16.47 -15.65 -34.15
C SER A 387 17.10 -14.55 -35.01
N THR A 388 17.22 -14.77 -36.32
CA THR A 388 17.66 -13.73 -37.26
C THR A 388 16.75 -12.51 -37.32
N GLU A 389 15.48 -12.67 -36.94
CA GLU A 389 14.46 -11.64 -37.03
C GLU A 389 13.86 -11.20 -35.67
N LEU A 390 14.04 -12.01 -34.64
CA LEU A 390 13.39 -11.77 -33.33
C LEU A 390 14.43 -11.58 -32.24
N PHE A 391 14.25 -10.55 -31.44
CA PHE A 391 15.17 -10.14 -30.38
C PHE A 391 14.42 -9.84 -29.07
N LEU A 392 15.11 -10.06 -27.95
CA LEU A 392 14.67 -9.64 -26.61
C LEU A 392 15.31 -8.31 -26.25
N LEU A 393 14.49 -7.43 -25.69
CA LEU A 393 14.91 -6.15 -25.12
C LEU A 393 14.64 -6.12 -23.62
N TRP A 394 15.47 -5.38 -22.90
CA TRP A 394 15.31 -5.14 -21.47
C TRP A 394 14.35 -3.98 -21.18
N ASP A 395 14.33 -2.99 -22.07
CA ASP A 395 13.47 -1.80 -21.99
C ASP A 395 13.18 -1.25 -23.39
N ASP A 396 12.19 -0.37 -23.50
CA ASP A 396 11.87 0.36 -24.71
C ASP A 396 12.84 1.52 -24.99
N ASN A 397 13.60 1.95 -23.99
CA ASN A 397 14.59 3.03 -24.12
C ASN A 397 15.99 2.45 -24.31
N PRO A 398 16.57 2.55 -25.52
CA PRO A 398 17.92 2.06 -25.78
C PRO A 398 19.02 2.65 -24.90
N ALA A 399 18.81 3.86 -24.34
CA ALA A 399 19.74 4.48 -23.43
C ALA A 399 19.83 3.78 -22.05
N GLU A 400 18.81 2.96 -21.72
CA GLU A 400 18.73 2.21 -20.47
C GLU A 400 19.12 0.74 -20.61
N TRP A 401 19.53 0.28 -21.81
CA TRP A 401 19.84 -1.12 -22.10
C TRP A 401 21.19 -1.61 -21.57
N ALA A 402 21.98 -0.75 -21.04
CA ALA A 402 23.19 -1.21 -20.41
C ALA A 402 22.88 -1.91 -19.09
N PRO A 403 23.49 -3.07 -18.82
CA PRO A 403 23.31 -3.83 -17.61
C PRO A 403 23.73 -3.06 -16.37
#